data_5537eb19607607e03c3d89de38188b37
#
_entry.id   5537eb19607607e03c3d89de38188b37
#
_cell.length_a   1.000
_cell.length_b   1.000
_cell.length_c   1.000
_cell.angle_alpha   90.00
_cell.angle_beta   90.00
_cell.angle_gamma   90.00
#
_symmetry.space_group_name_H-M   'P 1'
#
loop_
_entity.id
_entity.type
_entity.pdbx_description
1 polymer ?
#
loop_
_entity_poly.entity_id
_entity_poly.type
_entity_poly.pdbx_seq_one_letter_code
_entity_poly.pdbx_strand_id
1 'polypeptide(L)'
;MQLINHREYDASLLRPFAGANAPQEVNVNQLIALLNEGLYASADSVAHFVNDNGSTHTMLAVNAVLNGRYDSENYATITKTGKRNEVVMLLAMKLNDAALRMSRKLPDNEAVSHYLRAICLNRTDDPAEAYEELKRAFAMDASLKEIAKVDGDVTDLLSMDKQQ
;
A
#
# COMPACT_ATOMS: atom_id res chain seq x y z
N MET A 1 6.51 -12.46 -19.51
CA MET A 1 5.31 -12.62 -18.65
C MET A 1 5.45 -13.65 -17.53
N GLN A 2 6.35 -14.60 -17.59
CA GLN A 2 6.64 -15.52 -16.46
C GLN A 2 7.22 -14.82 -15.22
N LEU A 3 7.98 -13.74 -15.38
CA LEU A 3 8.66 -13.04 -14.28
C LEU A 3 7.71 -12.49 -13.20
N ILE A 4 6.54 -11.99 -13.61
CA ILE A 4 5.55 -11.44 -12.66
C ILE A 4 4.79 -12.54 -11.92
N ASN A 5 4.57 -13.69 -12.56
CA ASN A 5 3.91 -14.84 -11.93
C ASN A 5 4.74 -15.49 -10.82
N HIS A 6 6.07 -15.26 -10.78
CA HIS A 6 6.96 -15.77 -9.75
C HIS A 6 7.18 -14.79 -8.58
N ARG A 7 6.42 -13.68 -8.51
CA ARG A 7 6.59 -12.59 -7.51
C ARG A 7 7.97 -11.93 -7.53
N GLU A 8 8.74 -12.11 -8.59
CA GLU A 8 9.97 -11.37 -8.83
C GLU A 8 9.63 -10.10 -9.59
N TYR A 9 9.35 -9.04 -8.85
CA TYR A 9 9.07 -7.71 -9.40
C TYR A 9 10.40 -7.00 -9.65
N ASP A 10 10.95 -7.17 -10.83
CA ASP A 10 12.15 -6.44 -11.26
C ASP A 10 11.77 -5.52 -12.45
N ALA A 11 11.53 -4.26 -12.12
CA ALA A 11 11.17 -3.24 -13.11
C ALA A 11 12.28 -3.03 -14.14
N SER A 12 13.54 -3.32 -13.81
CA SER A 12 14.67 -3.12 -14.71
C SER A 12 14.60 -4.01 -15.94
N LEU A 13 14.04 -5.22 -15.81
CA LEU A 13 13.92 -6.20 -16.89
C LEU A 13 12.89 -5.78 -17.96
N LEU A 14 11.84 -5.08 -17.58
CA LEU A 14 10.78 -4.64 -18.50
C LEU A 14 11.05 -3.23 -19.08
N ARG A 15 11.89 -2.43 -18.41
CA ARG A 15 12.18 -1.05 -18.77
C ARG A 15 12.57 -0.85 -20.23
N PRO A 16 13.41 -1.71 -20.87
CA PRO A 16 13.78 -1.53 -22.27
C PRO A 16 12.63 -1.72 -23.27
N PHE A 17 11.55 -2.38 -22.83
CA PHE A 17 10.42 -2.77 -23.67
C PHE A 17 9.17 -1.94 -23.41
N ALA A 18 9.14 -1.10 -22.37
CA ALA A 18 8.00 -0.27 -22.01
C ALA A 18 8.06 1.10 -22.73
N GLY A 19 6.91 1.70 -23.00
CA GLY A 19 6.80 3.04 -23.58
C GLY A 19 5.69 3.15 -24.63
N ALA A 20 5.68 4.25 -25.38
CA ALA A 20 4.60 4.63 -26.28
C ALA A 20 4.26 3.57 -27.35
N ASN A 21 5.26 2.82 -27.84
CA ASN A 21 5.08 1.82 -28.89
C ASN A 21 5.04 0.39 -28.32
N ALA A 22 5.03 0.22 -27.00
CA ALA A 22 5.00 -1.08 -26.36
C ALA A 22 3.58 -1.66 -26.36
N PRO A 23 3.43 -3.01 -26.39
CA PRO A 23 2.16 -3.65 -26.09
C PRO A 23 1.62 -3.22 -24.72
N GLN A 24 0.29 -3.09 -24.57
CA GLN A 24 -0.33 -2.66 -23.31
C GLN A 24 0.07 -3.53 -22.12
N GLU A 25 0.18 -4.84 -22.32
CA GLU A 25 0.57 -5.81 -21.30
C GLU A 25 1.98 -5.52 -20.75
N VAL A 26 2.89 -5.04 -21.59
CA VAL A 26 4.26 -4.66 -21.15
C VAL A 26 4.20 -3.41 -20.28
N ASN A 27 3.44 -2.39 -20.68
CA ASN A 27 3.29 -1.17 -19.89
C ASN A 27 2.58 -1.43 -18.57
N VAL A 28 1.51 -2.24 -18.57
CA VAL A 28 0.80 -2.65 -17.35
C VAL A 28 1.75 -3.39 -16.40
N ASN A 29 2.51 -4.35 -16.88
CA ASN A 29 3.45 -5.14 -16.08
C ASN A 29 4.59 -4.27 -15.53
N GLN A 30 5.10 -3.34 -16.34
CA GLN A 30 6.11 -2.37 -15.89
C GLN A 30 5.56 -1.44 -14.81
N LEU A 31 4.32 -0.96 -14.95
CA LEU A 31 3.68 -0.13 -13.96
C LEU A 31 3.54 -0.89 -12.62
N ILE A 32 3.08 -2.14 -12.66
CA ILE A 32 2.95 -2.99 -11.46
C ILE A 32 4.31 -3.20 -10.80
N ALA A 33 5.35 -3.52 -11.56
CA ALA A 33 6.70 -3.74 -11.02
C ALA A 33 7.23 -2.47 -10.32
N LEU A 34 7.12 -1.31 -10.97
CA LEU A 34 7.56 -0.03 -10.41
C LEU A 34 6.80 0.37 -9.14
N LEU A 35 5.48 0.13 -9.09
CA LEU A 35 4.66 0.38 -7.90
C LEU A 35 5.10 -0.52 -6.72
N ASN A 36 5.38 -1.80 -6.99
CA ASN A 36 5.84 -2.74 -5.95
C ASN A 36 7.25 -2.44 -5.45
N GLU A 37 8.11 -1.87 -6.29
CA GLU A 37 9.46 -1.41 -5.91
C GLU A 37 9.46 -0.03 -5.22
N GLY A 38 8.29 0.63 -5.12
CA GLY A 38 8.18 1.98 -4.54
C GLY A 38 8.73 3.10 -5.44
N LEU A 39 8.97 2.82 -6.71
CA LEU A 39 9.51 3.77 -7.71
C LEU A 39 8.38 4.60 -8.34
N TYR A 40 7.63 5.34 -7.51
CA TYR A 40 6.36 5.99 -7.88
C TYR A 40 6.49 7.01 -9.01
N ALA A 41 7.53 7.83 -9.02
CA ALA A 41 7.74 8.79 -10.11
C ALA A 41 7.98 8.11 -11.48
N SER A 42 8.70 6.98 -11.47
CA SER A 42 8.91 6.17 -12.68
C SER A 42 7.63 5.46 -13.08
N ALA A 43 6.85 4.96 -12.11
CA ALA A 43 5.54 4.37 -12.34
C ALA A 43 4.58 5.37 -13.01
N ASP A 44 4.59 6.62 -12.54
CA ASP A 44 3.76 7.69 -13.13
C ASP A 44 4.10 7.96 -14.60
N SER A 45 5.38 7.93 -14.93
CA SER A 45 5.83 8.10 -16.32
C SER A 45 5.33 6.98 -17.23
N VAL A 46 5.28 5.73 -16.74
CA VAL A 46 4.78 4.57 -17.51
C VAL A 46 3.25 4.57 -17.58
N ALA A 47 2.59 5.05 -16.53
CA ALA A 47 1.12 5.10 -16.46
C ALA A 47 0.49 5.89 -17.62
N HIS A 48 1.18 6.89 -18.17
CA HIS A 48 0.73 7.64 -19.34
C HIS A 48 0.56 6.79 -20.62
N PHE A 49 1.19 5.61 -20.66
CA PHE A 49 1.10 4.67 -21.77
C PHE A 49 0.13 3.52 -21.49
N VAL A 50 -0.52 3.50 -20.33
CA VAL A 50 -1.49 2.49 -19.95
C VAL A 50 -2.89 3.00 -20.25
N ASN A 51 -3.66 2.22 -21.05
CA ASN A 51 -5.04 2.54 -21.33
C ASN A 51 -5.90 2.40 -20.07
N ASP A 52 -6.69 3.42 -19.76
CA ASP A 52 -7.67 3.36 -18.70
C ASP A 52 -8.89 2.53 -19.14
N ASN A 53 -9.09 1.41 -18.48
CA ASN A 53 -10.21 0.51 -18.71
C ASN A 53 -10.60 -0.21 -17.40
N GLY A 54 -11.64 -1.03 -17.42
CA GLY A 54 -12.14 -1.69 -16.22
C GLY A 54 -11.11 -2.52 -15.44
N SER A 55 -10.05 -3.02 -16.07
CA SER A 55 -8.99 -3.82 -15.40
C SER A 55 -7.83 -2.96 -14.89
N THR A 56 -7.55 -1.82 -15.50
CA THR A 56 -6.42 -0.93 -15.20
C THR A 56 -6.83 0.28 -14.36
N HIS A 57 -8.11 0.64 -14.35
CA HIS A 57 -8.64 1.85 -13.71
C HIS A 57 -8.23 1.99 -12.24
N THR A 58 -8.42 0.94 -11.43
CA THR A 58 -8.02 0.97 -10.01
C THR A 58 -6.51 1.14 -9.83
N MET A 59 -5.71 0.48 -10.66
CA MET A 59 -4.25 0.58 -10.60
C MET A 59 -3.77 1.99 -10.96
N LEU A 60 -4.37 2.62 -11.95
CA LEU A 60 -4.09 4.01 -12.33
C LEU A 60 -4.50 4.98 -11.21
N ALA A 61 -5.63 4.76 -10.55
CA ALA A 61 -6.03 5.53 -9.38
C ALA A 61 -5.04 5.37 -8.20
N VAL A 62 -4.57 4.15 -7.92
CA VAL A 62 -3.52 3.90 -6.92
C VAL A 62 -2.22 4.63 -7.29
N ASN A 63 -1.78 4.53 -8.55
CA ASN A 63 -0.61 5.28 -9.02
C ASN A 63 -0.78 6.79 -8.83
N ALA A 64 -1.94 7.34 -9.15
CA ALA A 64 -2.24 8.76 -8.98
C ALA A 64 -2.10 9.18 -7.50
N VAL A 65 -2.68 8.41 -6.57
CA VAL A 65 -2.60 8.66 -5.13
C VAL A 65 -1.18 8.58 -4.59
N LEU A 66 -0.42 7.56 -4.98
CA LEU A 66 0.99 7.40 -4.58
C LEU A 66 1.88 8.55 -5.11
N ASN A 67 1.45 9.24 -6.15
CA ASN A 67 2.06 10.45 -6.68
C ASN A 67 1.38 11.76 -6.20
N GLY A 68 0.60 11.70 -5.12
CA GLY A 68 0.04 12.86 -4.43
C GLY A 68 -1.24 13.44 -5.05
N ARG A 69 -1.89 12.76 -5.99
CA ARG A 69 -3.16 13.20 -6.60
C ARG A 69 -4.36 12.63 -5.83
N TYR A 70 -4.80 13.36 -4.82
CA TYR A 70 -5.89 12.98 -3.89
C TYR A 70 -7.22 13.65 -4.29
N ASP A 71 -7.72 13.39 -5.48
CA ASP A 71 -9.02 13.87 -5.92
C ASP A 71 -10.18 12.92 -5.54
N SER A 72 -11.41 13.39 -5.70
CA SER A 72 -12.62 12.64 -5.32
C SER A 72 -12.84 11.38 -6.17
N GLU A 73 -12.40 11.37 -7.42
CA GLU A 73 -12.54 10.24 -8.34
C GLU A 73 -11.59 9.10 -7.95
N ASN A 74 -10.30 9.42 -7.73
CA ASN A 74 -9.32 8.46 -7.25
C ASN A 74 -9.72 7.89 -5.88
N TYR A 75 -10.18 8.73 -4.95
CA TYR A 75 -10.70 8.30 -3.66
C TYR A 75 -11.87 7.32 -3.83
N ALA A 76 -12.89 7.69 -4.60
CA ALA A 76 -14.05 6.83 -4.82
C ALA A 76 -13.70 5.50 -5.50
N THR A 77 -12.75 5.50 -6.42
CA THR A 77 -12.28 4.29 -7.11
C THR A 77 -11.59 3.34 -6.14
N ILE A 78 -10.66 3.82 -5.32
CA ILE A 78 -9.90 3.00 -4.38
C ILE A 78 -10.79 2.47 -3.26
N THR A 79 -11.68 3.29 -2.70
CA THR A 79 -12.52 2.88 -1.57
C THR A 79 -13.58 1.84 -1.93
N LYS A 80 -13.99 1.76 -3.20
CA LYS A 80 -14.85 0.67 -3.71
C LYS A 80 -14.20 -0.70 -3.63
N THR A 81 -12.88 -0.78 -3.60
CA THR A 81 -12.15 -2.06 -3.56
C THR A 81 -12.14 -2.72 -2.17
N GLY A 82 -12.56 -2.00 -1.14
CA GLY A 82 -12.72 -2.53 0.21
C GLY A 82 -12.28 -1.59 1.32
N LYS A 83 -12.78 -1.85 2.51
CA LYS A 83 -12.52 -1.01 3.71
C LYS A 83 -11.03 -0.88 4.05
N ARG A 84 -10.21 -1.91 3.82
CA ARG A 84 -8.75 -1.81 4.03
C ARG A 84 -8.12 -0.73 3.15
N ASN A 85 -8.50 -0.70 1.88
CA ASN A 85 -7.99 0.28 0.93
C ASN A 85 -8.47 1.69 1.28
N GLU A 86 -9.68 1.83 1.84
CA GLU A 86 -10.15 3.11 2.39
C GLU A 86 -9.26 3.59 3.55
N VAL A 87 -8.89 2.71 4.49
CA VAL A 87 -7.96 3.06 5.59
C VAL A 87 -6.61 3.51 5.03
N VAL A 88 -6.04 2.77 4.09
CA VAL A 88 -4.76 3.11 3.45
C VAL A 88 -4.84 4.46 2.74
N MET A 89 -5.94 4.72 2.03
CA MET A 89 -6.17 6.00 1.36
C MET A 89 -6.24 7.17 2.35
N LEU A 90 -6.97 7.01 3.45
CA LEU A 90 -7.07 8.03 4.50
C LEU A 90 -5.71 8.31 5.16
N LEU A 91 -4.90 7.26 5.41
CA LEU A 91 -3.53 7.40 5.90
C LEU A 91 -2.62 8.15 4.91
N ALA A 92 -2.73 7.86 3.62
CA ALA A 92 -1.98 8.55 2.56
C ALA A 92 -2.35 10.04 2.50
N MET A 93 -3.62 10.38 2.71
CA MET A 93 -4.13 11.74 2.80
C MET A 93 -3.82 12.42 4.15
N LYS A 94 -3.15 11.75 5.09
CA LYS A 94 -2.86 12.22 6.46
C LYS A 94 -4.11 12.54 7.28
N LEU A 95 -5.25 11.93 6.95
CA LEU A 95 -6.51 12.03 7.69
C LEU A 95 -6.54 10.95 8.78
N ASN A 96 -5.59 11.02 9.73
CA ASN A 96 -5.29 9.97 10.70
C ASN A 96 -6.49 9.60 11.59
N ASP A 97 -7.25 10.58 12.09
CA ASP A 97 -8.45 10.31 12.91
C ASP A 97 -9.55 9.58 12.13
N ALA A 98 -9.73 9.94 10.85
CA ALA A 98 -10.68 9.25 9.98
C ALA A 98 -10.21 7.83 9.67
N ALA A 99 -8.90 7.64 9.42
CA ALA A 99 -8.28 6.34 9.23
C ALA A 99 -8.46 5.44 10.46
N LEU A 100 -8.23 5.98 11.67
CA LEU A 100 -8.44 5.25 12.92
C LEU A 100 -9.90 4.81 13.09
N ARG A 101 -10.87 5.72 12.89
CA ARG A 101 -12.30 5.35 12.94
C ARG A 101 -12.67 4.26 11.94
N MET A 102 -12.10 4.29 10.74
CA MET A 102 -12.37 3.29 9.71
C MET A 102 -11.65 1.97 10.02
N SER A 103 -10.41 2.01 10.53
CA SER A 103 -9.65 0.80 10.87
C SER A 103 -10.34 -0.04 11.95
N ARG A 104 -11.06 0.60 12.88
CA ARG A 104 -11.87 -0.10 13.90
C ARG A 104 -13.05 -0.90 13.32
N LYS A 105 -13.42 -0.67 12.06
CA LYS A 105 -14.46 -1.43 11.33
C LYS A 105 -13.90 -2.59 10.52
N LEU A 106 -12.58 -2.76 10.50
CA LEU A 106 -11.93 -3.90 9.86
C LEU A 106 -12.12 -5.17 10.71
N PRO A 107 -12.14 -6.35 10.06
CA PRO A 107 -12.33 -7.60 10.78
C PRO A 107 -11.14 -7.93 11.71
N ASP A 108 -11.43 -8.49 12.90
CA ASP A 108 -10.41 -8.82 13.91
C ASP A 108 -9.70 -10.16 13.64
N ASN A 109 -10.16 -10.92 12.66
CA ASN A 109 -9.58 -12.21 12.29
C ASN A 109 -8.53 -12.11 11.17
N GLU A 110 -8.03 -10.92 10.89
CA GLU A 110 -7.04 -10.66 9.84
C GLU A 110 -5.83 -9.89 10.40
N ALA A 111 -4.63 -10.45 10.21
CA ALA A 111 -3.38 -9.84 10.66
C ALA A 111 -3.18 -8.41 10.14
N VAL A 112 -3.50 -8.18 8.85
CA VAL A 112 -3.38 -6.86 8.22
C VAL A 112 -4.31 -5.83 8.85
N SER A 113 -5.48 -6.23 9.36
CA SER A 113 -6.40 -5.33 10.06
C SER A 113 -5.78 -4.79 11.35
N HIS A 114 -5.14 -5.64 12.13
CA HIS A 114 -4.40 -5.25 13.35
C HIS A 114 -3.19 -4.38 13.01
N TYR A 115 -2.46 -4.72 11.95
CA TYR A 115 -1.32 -3.93 11.49
C TYR A 115 -1.73 -2.51 11.10
N LEU A 116 -2.79 -2.35 10.32
CA LEU A 116 -3.33 -1.03 9.93
C LEU A 116 -3.84 -0.23 11.15
N ARG A 117 -4.46 -0.89 12.15
CA ARG A 117 -4.85 -0.23 13.40
C ARG A 117 -3.63 0.27 14.16
N ALA A 118 -2.57 -0.53 14.23
CA ALA A 118 -1.32 -0.12 14.87
C ALA A 118 -0.76 1.16 14.22
N ILE A 119 -0.72 1.23 12.89
CA ILE A 119 -0.32 2.44 12.16
C ILE A 119 -1.22 3.63 12.55
N CYS A 120 -2.54 3.44 12.50
CA CYS A 120 -3.49 4.51 12.81
C CYS A 120 -3.33 5.03 14.24
N LEU A 121 -3.19 4.13 15.22
CA LEU A 121 -3.02 4.46 16.63
C LEU A 121 -1.70 5.18 16.88
N ASN A 122 -0.60 4.71 16.30
CA ASN A 122 0.70 5.36 16.45
C ASN A 122 0.70 6.78 15.86
N ARG A 123 0.04 6.99 14.73
CA ARG A 123 -0.13 8.33 14.13
C ARG A 123 -1.10 9.25 14.88
N THR A 124 -1.87 8.73 15.83
CA THR A 124 -2.80 9.49 16.69
C THR A 124 -2.36 9.53 18.15
N ASP A 125 -1.05 9.39 18.40
CA ASP A 125 -0.40 9.49 19.72
C ASP A 125 -0.86 8.46 20.76
N ASP A 126 -1.24 7.25 20.35
CA ASP A 126 -1.52 6.12 21.23
C ASP A 126 -0.58 4.94 20.98
N PRO A 127 0.74 5.09 21.28
CA PRO A 127 1.74 4.07 21.00
C PRO A 127 1.54 2.80 21.83
N ALA A 128 0.90 2.87 23.01
CA ALA A 128 0.67 1.72 23.85
C ALA A 128 -0.36 0.77 23.23
N GLU A 129 -1.52 1.28 22.80
CA GLU A 129 -2.53 0.49 22.11
C GLU A 129 -2.01 0.04 20.74
N ALA A 130 -1.27 0.91 20.02
CA ALA A 130 -0.61 0.58 18.75
C ALA A 130 0.30 -0.64 18.87
N TYR A 131 1.11 -0.70 19.93
CA TYR A 131 1.99 -1.83 20.17
C TYR A 131 1.22 -3.14 20.44
N GLU A 132 0.12 -3.08 21.22
CA GLU A 132 -0.73 -4.25 21.43
C GLU A 132 -1.38 -4.77 20.14
N GLU A 133 -1.86 -3.87 19.27
CA GLU A 133 -2.37 -4.24 17.95
C GLU A 133 -1.27 -4.85 17.07
N LEU A 134 -0.06 -4.30 17.11
CA LEU A 134 1.09 -4.83 16.36
C LEU A 134 1.47 -6.24 16.83
N LYS A 135 1.46 -6.52 18.14
CA LYS A 135 1.67 -7.86 18.67
C LYS A 135 0.62 -8.86 18.20
N ARG A 136 -0.66 -8.45 18.14
CA ARG A 136 -1.74 -9.28 17.60
C ARG A 136 -1.51 -9.60 16.13
N ALA A 137 -1.12 -8.61 15.33
CA ALA A 137 -0.78 -8.82 13.92
C ALA A 137 0.34 -9.85 13.76
N PHE A 138 1.41 -9.76 14.55
CA PHE A 138 2.54 -10.68 14.50
C PHE A 138 2.21 -12.09 14.99
N ALA A 139 1.28 -12.22 15.94
CA ALA A 139 0.81 -13.52 16.41
C ALA A 139 0.01 -14.26 15.33
N MET A 140 -0.67 -13.53 14.45
CA MET A 140 -1.46 -14.07 13.36
C MET A 140 -0.62 -14.30 12.09
N ASP A 141 0.34 -13.41 11.81
CA ASP A 141 1.25 -13.50 10.66
C ASP A 141 2.64 -12.97 11.05
N ALA A 142 3.54 -13.91 11.33
CA ALA A 142 4.91 -13.59 11.74
C ALA A 142 5.75 -12.88 10.66
N SER A 143 5.36 -12.99 9.37
CA SER A 143 6.07 -12.34 8.27
C SER A 143 5.97 -10.80 8.34
N LEU A 144 4.93 -10.26 8.98
CA LEU A 144 4.76 -8.83 9.19
C LEU A 144 5.85 -8.19 10.07
N LYS A 145 6.59 -9.00 10.85
CA LYS A 145 7.75 -8.50 11.62
C LYS A 145 8.85 -7.94 10.73
N GLU A 146 9.09 -8.59 9.59
CA GLU A 146 10.11 -8.11 8.65
C GLU A 146 9.68 -6.80 7.98
N ILE A 147 8.39 -6.65 7.68
CA ILE A 147 7.83 -5.41 7.15
C ILE A 147 7.95 -4.28 8.19
N ALA A 148 7.58 -4.55 9.44
CA ALA A 148 7.61 -3.55 10.51
C ALA A 148 9.00 -2.98 10.81
N LYS A 149 10.08 -3.74 10.55
CA LYS A 149 11.46 -3.26 10.74
C LYS A 149 11.83 -2.09 9.82
N VAL A 150 11.18 -1.98 8.68
CA VAL A 150 11.44 -0.96 7.66
C VAL A 150 10.27 0.01 7.45
N ASP A 151 9.16 -0.23 8.13
CA ASP A 151 7.98 0.62 8.08
C ASP A 151 8.11 1.75 9.11
N GLY A 152 8.31 2.97 8.61
CA GLY A 152 8.49 4.17 9.46
C GLY A 152 7.29 4.51 10.34
N ASP A 153 6.12 3.93 10.08
CA ASP A 153 4.92 4.15 10.88
C ASP A 153 4.84 3.31 12.17
N VAL A 154 5.64 2.24 12.26
CA VAL A 154 5.60 1.30 13.41
C VAL A 154 6.96 0.85 13.91
N THR A 155 8.05 1.22 13.23
CA THR A 155 9.42 0.80 13.57
C THR A 155 9.82 1.22 14.99
N ASP A 156 9.40 2.38 15.45
CA ASP A 156 9.65 2.90 16.79
C ASP A 156 8.98 2.04 17.88
N LEU A 157 7.81 1.46 17.60
CA LEU A 157 7.10 0.57 18.50
C LEU A 157 7.89 -0.70 18.82
N LEU A 158 8.75 -1.16 17.91
CA LEU A 158 9.59 -2.36 18.12
C LEU A 158 10.61 -2.18 19.26
N SER A 159 10.91 -0.94 19.63
CA SER A 159 11.79 -0.65 20.79
C SER A 159 11.10 -0.84 22.13
N MET A 160 9.77 -0.86 22.17
CA MET A 160 8.99 -1.03 23.42
C MET A 160 9.16 -2.44 24.01
N ASP A 161 9.47 -3.43 23.19
CA ASP A 161 9.74 -4.83 23.62
C ASP A 161 10.99 -4.94 24.52
N LYS A 162 11.92 -3.97 24.44
CA LYS A 162 13.20 -3.99 25.18
C LYS A 162 13.11 -3.35 26.56
N GLN A 163 11.94 -2.82 26.93
CA GLN A 163 11.76 -2.08 28.20
C GLN A 163 10.90 -2.85 29.21
N GLN A 164 10.46 -4.07 28.89
CA GLN A 164 9.79 -5.01 29.79
C GLN A 164 10.75 -6.18 30.15
#